data_bd2ec7fe6d475d66c046dcdf92b2ec3f
#
_entry.id   bd2ec7fe6d475d66c046dcdf92b2ec3f
#
_cell.length_a   1.000
_cell.length_b   1.000
_cell.length_c   1.000
_cell.angle_alpha   90.00
_cell.angle_beta   90.00
_cell.angle_gamma   90.00
#
_symmetry.space_group_name_H-M   'P 1'
#
loop_
_entity.id
_entity.type
_entity.pdbx_description
1 polymer ?
#
loop_
_entity_poly.entity_id
_entity_poly.type
_entity_poly.pdbx_seq_one_letter_code
_entity_poly.pdbx_strand_id
1 'polypeptide(L)'
;MMRNRSTVKVQPGLFLQPFVVAQLTGTVIEQVVEGSEVTASEYAVTSWLNVVGRATPTELAQDLGLAPTTLSAMIERLVRKGQVRKVGHPADGRSYVLEPTAEGKATNARNGRRFGAALRRLRAHLDGDPEEILDALRRLEDAARRTLEKTEEPA
;
A
#
# COMPACT_ATOMS: atom_id res chain seq x y z
N MET A 1 -37.54 -20.07 2.27
CA MET A 1 -38.04 -18.88 1.56
C MET A 1 -36.85 -18.10 1.02
N MET A 2 -36.36 -18.40 -0.18
CA MET A 2 -35.23 -17.76 -0.82
C MET A 2 -35.63 -16.34 -1.24
N ARG A 3 -35.02 -15.32 -0.63
CA ARG A 3 -35.12 -13.93 -1.09
C ARG A 3 -34.45 -13.82 -2.44
N ASN A 4 -35.30 -13.65 -3.48
CA ASN A 4 -34.87 -13.23 -4.80
C ASN A 4 -34.18 -11.87 -4.68
N ARG A 5 -32.84 -11.85 -4.70
CA ARG A 5 -32.07 -10.61 -4.88
C ARG A 5 -32.22 -10.24 -6.34
N SER A 6 -33.27 -9.49 -6.65
CA SER A 6 -33.33 -8.73 -7.89
C SER A 6 -31.99 -7.99 -8.00
N THR A 7 -31.24 -8.30 -9.05
CA THR A 7 -29.97 -7.72 -9.40
C THR A 7 -30.18 -6.26 -9.79
N VAL A 8 -30.34 -5.38 -8.79
CA VAL A 8 -30.06 -3.97 -9.01
C VAL A 8 -28.55 -3.94 -9.31
N LYS A 9 -28.19 -3.73 -10.57
CA LYS A 9 -26.82 -3.38 -10.96
C LYS A 9 -26.53 -1.99 -10.34
N VAL A 10 -26.15 -1.97 -9.07
CA VAL A 10 -25.55 -0.81 -8.47
C VAL A 10 -24.23 -0.62 -9.22
N GLN A 11 -24.13 0.40 -10.04
CA GLN A 11 -22.83 0.84 -10.56
C GLN A 11 -22.17 1.66 -9.44
N PRO A 12 -21.19 1.10 -8.74
CA PRO A 12 -20.48 1.84 -7.71
C PRO A 12 -19.75 3.01 -8.38
N GLY A 13 -19.94 4.21 -7.83
CA GLY A 13 -19.27 5.41 -8.33
C GLY A 13 -17.75 5.39 -8.04
N LEU A 14 -17.08 6.47 -8.44
CA LEU A 14 -15.62 6.63 -8.34
C LEU A 14 -15.06 6.55 -6.90
N PHE A 15 -15.88 6.62 -5.87
CA PHE A 15 -15.44 6.41 -4.48
C PHE A 15 -15.69 4.98 -3.99
N LEU A 16 -16.85 4.40 -4.31
CA LEU A 16 -17.20 3.07 -3.80
C LEU A 16 -16.42 1.96 -4.49
N GLN A 17 -16.23 2.02 -5.80
CA GLN A 17 -15.51 0.98 -6.53
C GLN A 17 -14.06 0.85 -6.09
N PRO A 18 -13.27 1.92 -5.94
CA PRO A 18 -11.91 1.85 -5.41
C PRO A 18 -11.87 1.30 -3.98
N PHE A 19 -12.84 1.66 -3.13
CA PHE A 19 -12.94 1.09 -1.79
C PHE A 19 -13.09 -0.43 -1.83
N VAL A 20 -14.00 -0.96 -2.66
CA VAL A 20 -14.20 -2.41 -2.80
C VAL A 20 -12.93 -3.09 -3.34
N VAL A 21 -12.28 -2.50 -4.35
CA VAL A 21 -11.03 -3.01 -4.91
C VAL A 21 -9.96 -3.06 -3.83
N ALA A 22 -9.78 -1.98 -3.05
CA ALA A 22 -8.81 -1.93 -1.96
C ALA A 22 -9.06 -3.00 -0.89
N GLN A 23 -10.31 -3.25 -0.51
CA GLN A 23 -10.65 -4.32 0.45
C GLN A 23 -10.30 -5.71 -0.09
N LEU A 24 -10.68 -6.01 -1.33
CA LEU A 24 -10.42 -7.32 -1.93
C LEU A 24 -8.93 -7.55 -2.19
N THR A 25 -8.23 -6.57 -2.73
CA THR A 25 -6.77 -6.67 -2.96
C THR A 25 -6.01 -6.73 -1.64
N GLY A 26 -6.46 -5.99 -0.61
CA GLY A 26 -5.93 -6.08 0.75
C GLY A 26 -6.02 -7.50 1.30
N THR A 27 -7.19 -8.15 1.18
CA THR A 27 -7.36 -9.56 1.60
C THR A 27 -6.42 -10.51 0.85
N VAL A 28 -6.19 -10.30 -0.45
CA VAL A 28 -5.20 -11.09 -1.21
C VAL A 28 -3.80 -10.89 -0.64
N ILE A 29 -3.42 -9.67 -0.29
CA ILE A 29 -2.10 -9.37 0.31
C ILE A 29 -2.00 -10.01 1.70
N GLU A 30 -3.05 -9.97 2.52
CA GLU A 30 -3.09 -10.66 3.82
C GLU A 30 -2.80 -12.15 3.69
N GLN A 31 -3.39 -12.83 2.71
CA GLN A 31 -3.09 -14.24 2.43
C GLN A 31 -1.64 -14.47 1.99
N VAL A 32 -1.06 -13.52 1.24
CA VAL A 32 0.35 -13.60 0.81
C VAL A 32 1.30 -13.55 2.01
N VAL A 33 1.01 -12.67 2.97
CA VAL A 33 1.87 -12.47 4.15
C VAL A 33 1.50 -13.36 5.34
N GLU A 34 0.52 -14.23 5.20
CA GLU A 34 0.10 -15.14 6.26
C GLU A 34 1.29 -15.97 6.77
N GLY A 35 1.50 -15.98 8.08
CA GLY A 35 2.66 -16.61 8.74
C GLY A 35 3.98 -15.87 8.52
N SER A 36 3.96 -14.64 7.99
CA SER A 36 5.11 -13.74 7.90
C SER A 36 5.26 -12.89 9.16
N GLU A 37 6.43 -12.28 9.32
CA GLU A 37 6.73 -11.33 10.40
C GLU A 37 6.03 -9.98 10.23
N VAL A 38 5.48 -9.71 9.03
CA VAL A 38 4.82 -8.43 8.70
C VAL A 38 3.35 -8.64 8.34
N THR A 39 2.53 -7.65 8.65
CA THR A 39 1.13 -7.56 8.19
C THR A 39 1.07 -7.07 6.74
N ALA A 40 -0.11 -7.12 6.11
CA ALA A 40 -0.32 -6.61 4.75
C ALA A 40 0.09 -5.13 4.62
N SER A 41 -0.33 -4.28 5.56
CA SER A 41 0.01 -2.86 5.55
C SER A 41 1.50 -2.61 5.80
N GLU A 42 2.12 -3.37 6.71
CA GLU A 42 3.57 -3.31 6.95
C GLU A 42 4.35 -3.80 5.72
N TYR A 43 3.84 -4.82 5.01
CA TYR A 43 4.45 -5.28 3.76
C TYR A 43 4.42 -4.22 2.66
N ALA A 44 3.35 -3.44 2.56
CA ALA A 44 3.30 -2.31 1.63
C ALA A 44 4.41 -1.29 1.92
N VAL A 45 4.59 -0.90 3.19
CA VAL A 45 5.66 0.02 3.62
C VAL A 45 7.05 -0.56 3.34
N THR A 46 7.30 -1.82 3.72
CA THR A 46 8.61 -2.46 3.48
C THR A 46 8.90 -2.67 2.01
N SER A 47 7.88 -3.01 1.19
CA SER A 47 8.03 -3.16 -0.25
C SER A 47 8.40 -1.84 -0.90
N TRP A 48 7.75 -0.73 -0.52
CA TRP A 48 8.09 0.59 -1.03
C TRP A 48 9.52 0.98 -0.67
N LEU A 49 9.91 0.82 0.61
CA LEU A 49 11.29 1.06 1.05
C LEU A 49 12.33 0.20 0.31
N ASN A 50 12.00 -1.04 -0.04
CA ASN A 50 12.90 -1.88 -0.85
C ASN A 50 13.08 -1.36 -2.29
N VAL A 51 12.09 -0.65 -2.83
CA VAL A 51 12.18 -0.02 -4.17
C VAL A 51 12.99 1.27 -4.12
N VAL A 52 12.69 2.17 -3.18
CA VAL A 52 13.32 3.51 -3.12
C VAL A 52 14.64 3.52 -2.35
N GLY A 53 14.91 2.48 -1.57
CA GLY A 53 16.13 2.32 -0.75
C GLY A 53 16.04 3.01 0.61
N ARG A 54 15.62 4.27 0.65
CA ARG A 54 15.41 5.06 1.87
C ARG A 54 14.33 6.12 1.66
N ALA A 55 13.63 6.49 2.71
CA ALA A 55 12.67 7.58 2.70
C ALA A 55 12.47 8.16 4.10
N THR A 56 12.07 9.42 4.19
CA THR A 56 11.57 10.01 5.42
C THR A 56 10.17 9.53 5.74
N PRO A 57 9.69 9.60 6.99
CA PRO A 57 8.30 9.30 7.33
C PRO A 57 7.29 10.14 6.54
N THR A 58 7.61 11.40 6.25
CA THR A 58 6.73 12.30 5.48
C THR A 58 6.57 11.83 4.04
N GLU A 59 7.70 11.51 3.36
CA GLU A 59 7.66 10.97 1.99
C GLU A 59 6.86 9.67 1.94
N LEU A 60 7.09 8.73 2.87
CA LEU A 60 6.33 7.47 2.93
C LEU A 60 4.83 7.69 3.16
N ALA A 61 4.45 8.62 4.02
CA ALA A 61 3.05 8.96 4.27
C ALA A 61 2.38 9.49 3.01
N GLN A 62 3.05 10.40 2.31
CA GLN A 62 2.58 10.98 1.04
C GLN A 62 2.49 9.93 -0.06
N ASP A 63 3.55 9.17 -0.29
CA ASP A 63 3.63 8.17 -1.37
C ASP A 63 2.57 7.07 -1.21
N LEU A 64 2.36 6.60 0.03
CA LEU A 64 1.43 5.52 0.33
C LEU A 64 0.00 6.00 0.67
N GLY A 65 -0.25 7.31 0.70
CA GLY A 65 -1.55 7.86 1.06
C GLY A 65 -1.96 7.54 2.49
N LEU A 66 -1.00 7.40 3.42
CA LEU A 66 -1.24 7.03 4.81
C LEU A 66 -1.29 8.26 5.71
N ALA A 67 -2.19 8.24 6.69
CA ALA A 67 -2.16 9.24 7.75
C ALA A 67 -0.82 9.15 8.53
N PRO A 68 -0.18 10.29 8.87
CA PRO A 68 1.11 10.30 9.59
C PRO A 68 1.08 9.51 10.91
N THR A 69 -0.02 9.55 11.65
CA THR A 69 -0.22 8.81 12.89
C THR A 69 -0.25 7.30 12.66
N THR A 70 -0.92 6.84 11.61
CA THR A 70 -0.97 5.43 11.21
C THR A 70 0.41 4.93 10.83
N LEU A 71 1.13 5.69 9.99
CA LEU A 71 2.46 5.33 9.56
C LEU A 71 3.45 5.32 10.73
N SER A 72 3.39 6.31 11.65
CA SER A 72 4.25 6.35 12.84
C SER A 72 4.14 5.08 13.68
N ALA A 73 2.90 4.61 13.94
CA ALA A 73 2.68 3.36 14.65
C ALA A 73 3.22 2.12 13.90
N MET A 74 3.13 2.11 12.57
CA MET A 74 3.74 1.03 11.76
C MET A 74 5.26 1.05 11.83
N ILE A 75 5.89 2.22 11.71
CA ILE A 75 7.35 2.39 11.81
C ILE A 75 7.87 1.83 13.13
N GLU A 76 7.23 2.17 14.25
CA GLU A 76 7.62 1.66 15.57
C GLU A 76 7.56 0.13 15.64
N ARG A 77 6.54 -0.48 15.05
CA ARG A 77 6.43 -1.95 14.98
C ARG A 77 7.50 -2.55 14.07
N LEU A 78 7.74 -1.97 12.90
CA LEU A 78 8.73 -2.44 11.94
C LEU A 78 10.16 -2.34 12.47
N VAL A 79 10.49 -1.26 13.20
CA VAL A 79 11.77 -1.11 13.88
C VAL A 79 11.93 -2.19 14.97
N ARG A 80 10.91 -2.38 15.80
CA ARG A 80 10.92 -3.40 16.86
C ARG A 80 11.03 -4.83 16.32
N LYS A 81 10.46 -5.10 15.14
CA LYS A 81 10.58 -6.37 14.42
C LYS A 81 11.90 -6.52 13.65
N GLY A 82 12.78 -5.50 13.68
CA GLY A 82 14.05 -5.51 12.95
C GLY A 82 13.92 -5.45 11.42
N GLN A 83 12.76 -5.06 10.90
CA GLN A 83 12.51 -5.00 9.45
C GLN A 83 13.07 -3.72 8.82
N VAL A 84 13.04 -2.62 9.56
CA VAL A 84 13.58 -1.32 9.16
C VAL A 84 14.44 -0.73 10.28
N ARG A 85 15.31 0.21 9.93
CA ARG A 85 16.09 0.99 10.88
C ARG A 85 15.93 2.48 10.61
N LYS A 86 16.07 3.28 11.67
CA LYS A 86 16.15 4.74 11.60
C LYS A 86 17.61 5.12 11.43
N VAL A 87 17.92 5.96 10.45
CA VAL A 87 19.25 6.49 10.17
C VAL A 87 19.16 8.01 10.15
N GLY A 88 20.16 8.71 10.70
CA GLY A 88 20.19 10.18 10.68
C GLY A 88 20.07 10.72 9.25
N HIS A 89 19.29 11.78 9.07
CA HIS A 89 19.10 12.39 7.75
C HIS A 89 20.40 13.07 7.30
N PRO A 90 20.90 12.85 6.07
CA PRO A 90 22.20 13.36 5.63
C PRO A 90 22.32 14.88 5.67
N ALA A 91 21.20 15.59 5.46
CA ALA A 91 21.15 17.05 5.36
C ALA A 91 20.51 17.75 6.58
N ASP A 92 19.89 16.99 7.50
CA ASP A 92 19.20 17.55 8.67
C ASP A 92 19.37 16.62 9.88
N GLY A 93 20.26 17.02 10.80
CA GLY A 93 20.56 16.24 12.02
C GLY A 93 19.40 16.09 13.01
N ARG A 94 18.25 16.74 12.79
CA ARG A 94 17.04 16.64 13.62
C ARG A 94 16.02 15.65 13.07
N SER A 95 16.18 15.22 11.83
CA SER A 95 15.29 14.27 11.16
C SER A 95 16.00 12.94 10.93
N TYR A 96 15.22 11.93 10.54
CA TYR A 96 15.74 10.60 10.21
C TYR A 96 15.10 10.08 8.92
N VAL A 97 15.81 9.20 8.26
CA VAL A 97 15.30 8.38 7.17
C VAL A 97 15.16 6.93 7.64
N LEU A 98 14.27 6.23 7.00
CA LEU A 98 14.07 4.80 7.19
C LEU A 98 14.77 4.03 6.08
N GLU A 99 15.44 2.96 6.45
CA GLU A 99 16.06 2.01 5.52
C GLU A 99 15.67 0.58 5.87
N PRO A 100 15.45 -0.30 4.88
CA PRO A 100 15.27 -1.72 5.16
C PRO A 100 16.57 -2.32 5.72
N THR A 101 16.44 -3.17 6.73
CA THR A 101 17.56 -3.96 7.26
C THR A 101 17.85 -5.15 6.33
N ALA A 102 18.93 -5.91 6.59
CA ALA A 102 19.18 -7.16 5.89
C ALA A 102 18.02 -8.17 6.10
N GLU A 103 17.48 -8.26 7.32
CA GLU A 103 16.32 -9.09 7.63
C GLU A 103 15.06 -8.59 6.92
N GLY A 104 14.82 -7.28 6.91
CA GLY A 104 13.70 -6.67 6.17
C GLY A 104 13.75 -6.98 4.67
N LYS A 105 14.94 -6.92 4.06
CA LYS A 105 15.14 -7.32 2.66
C LYS A 105 14.85 -8.80 2.44
N ALA A 106 15.31 -9.67 3.33
CA ALA A 106 15.07 -11.11 3.27
C ALA A 106 13.59 -11.45 3.40
N THR A 107 12.88 -10.84 4.38
CA THR A 107 11.44 -10.98 4.57
C THR A 107 10.68 -10.50 3.32
N ASN A 108 11.04 -9.34 2.78
CA ASN A 108 10.41 -8.80 1.57
C ASN A 108 10.60 -9.74 0.36
N ALA A 109 11.79 -10.32 0.20
CA ALA A 109 12.07 -11.27 -0.88
C ALA A 109 11.29 -12.59 -0.71
N ARG A 110 11.12 -13.10 0.52
CA ARG A 110 10.27 -14.28 0.80
C ARG A 110 8.81 -14.01 0.41
N ASN A 111 8.25 -12.90 0.88
CA ASN A 111 6.88 -12.50 0.56
C ASN A 111 6.70 -12.18 -0.91
N GLY A 112 7.70 -11.56 -1.56
CA GLY A 112 7.69 -11.24 -2.99
C GLY A 112 7.49 -12.47 -3.89
N ARG A 113 8.04 -13.64 -3.53
CA ARG A 113 7.79 -14.89 -4.26
C ARG A 113 6.33 -15.33 -4.18
N ARG A 114 5.72 -15.24 -2.98
CA ARG A 114 4.29 -15.53 -2.77
C ARG A 114 3.41 -14.52 -3.50
N PHE A 115 3.78 -13.24 -3.42
CA PHE A 115 3.11 -12.16 -4.13
C PHE A 115 3.12 -12.37 -5.65
N GLY A 116 4.25 -12.78 -6.22
CA GLY A 116 4.35 -13.10 -7.65
C GLY A 116 3.37 -14.21 -8.07
N ALA A 117 3.15 -15.22 -7.24
CA ALA A 117 2.15 -16.26 -7.50
C ALA A 117 0.71 -15.71 -7.44
N ALA A 118 0.40 -14.87 -6.44
CA ALA A 118 -0.90 -14.22 -6.32
C ALA A 118 -1.17 -13.28 -7.50
N LEU A 119 -0.17 -12.51 -7.92
CA LEU A 119 -0.26 -11.61 -9.07
C LEU A 119 -0.52 -12.36 -10.38
N ARG A 120 0.14 -13.50 -10.60
CA ARG A 120 -0.16 -14.34 -11.78
C ARG A 120 -1.60 -14.83 -11.78
N ARG A 121 -2.14 -15.25 -10.62
CA ARG A 121 -3.56 -15.65 -10.49
C ARG A 121 -4.51 -14.49 -10.78
N LEU A 122 -4.22 -13.31 -10.21
CA LEU A 122 -5.01 -12.12 -10.46
C LEU A 122 -5.05 -11.79 -11.95
N ARG A 123 -3.89 -11.78 -12.61
CA ARG A 123 -3.78 -11.52 -14.06
C ARG A 123 -4.56 -12.53 -14.90
N ALA A 124 -4.62 -13.79 -14.49
CA ALA A 124 -5.37 -14.84 -15.21
C ALA A 124 -6.90 -14.64 -15.14
N HIS A 125 -7.38 -13.85 -14.17
CA HIS A 125 -8.81 -13.52 -14.03
C HIS A 125 -9.13 -12.08 -14.49
N LEU A 126 -8.14 -11.35 -14.97
CA LEU A 126 -8.30 -9.98 -15.41
C LEU A 126 -8.72 -9.97 -16.87
N ASP A 127 -9.84 -9.31 -17.18
CA ASP A 127 -10.24 -9.04 -18.54
C ASP A 127 -9.59 -7.74 -19.01
N GLY A 128 -8.91 -7.76 -20.16
CA GLY A 128 -8.24 -6.61 -20.77
C GLY A 128 -6.76 -6.49 -20.42
N ASP A 129 -6.16 -5.38 -20.81
CA ASP A 129 -4.74 -5.11 -20.60
C ASP A 129 -4.49 -4.62 -19.16
N PRO A 130 -3.63 -5.29 -18.37
CA PRO A 130 -3.24 -4.83 -17.05
C PRO A 130 -2.67 -3.42 -16.99
N GLU A 131 -1.96 -2.96 -18.03
CA GLU A 131 -1.39 -1.62 -18.08
C GLU A 131 -2.46 -0.54 -18.23
N GLU A 132 -3.51 -0.77 -19.02
CA GLU A 132 -4.65 0.15 -19.12
C GLU A 132 -5.37 0.31 -17.77
N ILE A 133 -5.49 -0.78 -17.01
CA ILE A 133 -6.10 -0.75 -15.67
C ILE A 133 -5.21 0.02 -14.70
N LEU A 134 -3.90 -0.20 -14.72
CA LEU A 134 -2.95 0.54 -13.89
C LEU A 134 -2.98 2.03 -14.22
N ASP A 135 -3.04 2.41 -15.48
CA ASP A 135 -3.12 3.81 -15.91
C ASP A 135 -4.44 4.46 -15.47
N ALA A 136 -5.54 3.73 -15.50
CA ALA A 136 -6.81 4.23 -14.97
C ALA A 136 -6.74 4.46 -13.46
N LEU A 137 -6.12 3.56 -12.70
CA LEU A 137 -5.91 3.70 -11.26
C LEU A 137 -4.99 4.89 -10.92
N ARG A 138 -3.89 5.08 -11.66
CA ARG A 138 -2.99 6.25 -11.50
C ARG A 138 -3.73 7.57 -11.73
N ARG A 139 -4.52 7.66 -12.79
CA ARG A 139 -5.35 8.86 -13.05
C ARG A 139 -6.35 9.14 -11.94
N LEU A 140 -6.95 8.09 -11.37
CA LEU A 140 -7.86 8.25 -10.24
C LEU A 140 -7.12 8.69 -8.96
N GLU A 141 -5.96 8.13 -8.70
CA GLU A 141 -5.08 8.53 -7.60
C GLU A 141 -4.70 10.00 -7.71
N ASP A 142 -4.22 10.44 -8.87
CA ASP A 142 -3.86 11.85 -9.13
C ASP A 142 -5.04 12.81 -8.93
N ALA A 143 -6.24 12.41 -9.37
CA ALA A 143 -7.44 13.20 -9.16
C ALA A 143 -7.81 13.30 -7.67
N ALA A 144 -7.69 12.20 -6.92
CA ALA A 144 -7.95 12.19 -5.49
C ALA A 144 -6.95 13.07 -4.72
N ARG A 145 -5.66 12.99 -5.04
CA ARG A 145 -4.61 13.84 -4.43
C ARG A 145 -4.92 15.33 -4.64
N ARG A 146 -5.20 15.75 -5.88
CA ARG A 146 -5.57 17.14 -6.18
C ARG A 146 -6.87 17.60 -5.51
N THR A 147 -7.78 16.68 -5.22
CA THR A 147 -9.02 17.00 -4.50
C THR A 147 -8.73 17.30 -3.03
N LEU A 148 -7.79 16.58 -2.41
CA LEU A 148 -7.37 16.81 -1.03
C LEU A 148 -6.61 18.14 -0.88
N GLU A 149 -5.72 18.49 -1.81
CA GLU A 149 -4.96 19.75 -1.79
C GLU A 149 -5.88 20.99 -1.81
N LYS A 150 -6.99 20.95 -2.59
CA LYS A 150 -7.96 22.06 -2.66
C LYS A 150 -8.83 22.20 -1.40
N THR A 151 -8.89 21.21 -0.55
CA THR A 151 -9.68 21.27 0.69
C THR A 151 -8.92 21.99 1.81
N GLU A 152 -7.61 22.21 1.67
CA GLU A 152 -6.77 22.94 2.63
C GLU A 152 -6.76 24.47 2.41
N GLU A 153 -7.35 24.98 1.32
CA GLU A 153 -7.57 26.43 1.17
C GLU A 153 -8.79 26.87 2.01
N PRO A 154 -8.61 27.66 3.08
CA PRO A 154 -9.74 28.20 3.84
C PRO A 154 -10.54 29.17 2.96
N ALA A 155 -11.85 29.01 2.98
CA ALA A 155 -12.81 29.96 2.36
C ALA A 155 -12.76 31.33 3.04
#